data_79fe2886c2730fa0659410c89ca725a2
#
_entry.id   79fe2886c2730fa0659410c89ca725a2
#
_cell.length_a   1.000
_cell.length_b   1.000
_cell.length_c   1.000
_cell.angle_alpha   90.00
_cell.angle_beta   90.00
_cell.angle_gamma   90.00
#
_symmetry.space_group_name_H-M   'P 1'
#
loop_
_entity.id
_entity.type
_entity.pdbx_description
1 polymer ?
#
loop_
_entity_poly.entity_id
_entity_poly.type
_entity_poly.pdbx_seq_one_letter_code
_entity_poly.pdbx_strand_id
1 'polypeptide(L)'
;DTMAKNLLEVQIAEKRRPQLHVLPYYEKPLAAGIGDPTEYEGKSEDLYLHDTPELRRADCVYRVNGDSMTPKFQDGDLVFVQRTTDVLNLRHGEIGAFIIGNEFYIKQYEEDGLHSLNPEYDTMRFDESESVYLIGRVIGILDKTSYPTAEVIERYQAIHGAD
;
A
#
# COMPACT_ATOMS: atom_id res chain seq x y z
N ASP A 1 26.16 40.20 2.62
CA ASP A 1 27.10 39.15 2.95
C ASP A 1 26.96 37.96 2.01
N THR A 2 28.03 37.63 1.32
CA THR A 2 28.05 36.55 0.32
C THR A 2 27.71 35.18 0.95
N MET A 3 28.16 34.92 2.16
CA MET A 3 27.92 33.67 2.87
C MET A 3 26.43 33.50 3.21
N ALA A 4 25.78 34.51 3.72
CA ALA A 4 24.36 34.49 4.05
C ALA A 4 23.49 34.29 2.78
N LYS A 5 23.89 34.94 1.67
CA LYS A 5 23.21 34.82 0.40
C LYS A 5 23.34 33.40 -0.17
N ASN A 6 24.52 32.79 -0.10
CA ASN A 6 24.75 31.42 -0.55
C ASN A 6 23.95 30.42 0.29
N LEU A 7 23.88 30.63 1.60
CA LEU A 7 23.08 29.78 2.48
C LEU A 7 21.61 29.84 2.13
N LEU A 8 21.09 31.04 1.84
CA LEU A 8 19.68 31.20 1.42
C LEU A 8 19.42 30.51 0.11
N GLU A 9 20.32 30.59 -0.86
CA GLU A 9 20.20 29.91 -2.14
C GLU A 9 20.15 28.39 -1.97
N VAL A 10 20.98 27.84 -1.09
CA VAL A 10 20.97 26.40 -0.77
C VAL A 10 19.63 26.00 -0.14
N GLN A 11 19.13 26.78 0.80
CA GLN A 11 17.83 26.50 1.45
C GLN A 11 16.69 26.55 0.45
N ILE A 12 16.69 27.50 -0.49
CA ILE A 12 15.67 27.59 -1.54
C ILE A 12 15.77 26.38 -2.47
N ALA A 13 16.97 25.99 -2.85
CA ALA A 13 17.18 24.82 -3.70
C ALA A 13 16.68 23.55 -3.04
N GLU A 14 16.93 23.35 -1.75
CA GLU A 14 16.43 22.21 -1.01
C GLU A 14 14.90 22.16 -0.95
N LYS A 15 14.24 23.29 -0.74
CA LYS A 15 12.78 23.37 -0.74
C LYS A 15 12.17 23.09 -2.10
N ARG A 16 12.92 23.31 -3.18
CA ARG A 16 12.47 23.04 -4.56
C ARG A 16 12.71 21.61 -5.00
N ARG A 17 13.44 20.81 -4.22
CA ARG A 17 13.65 19.41 -4.55
C ARG A 17 12.33 18.68 -4.48
N PRO A 18 12.05 17.83 -5.48
CA PRO A 18 10.84 17.01 -5.42
C PRO A 18 10.85 16.11 -4.19
N GLN A 19 9.80 16.20 -3.40
CA GLN A 19 9.61 15.33 -2.23
C GLN A 19 8.68 14.20 -2.65
N LEU A 20 9.28 13.10 -3.09
CA LEU A 20 8.55 11.92 -3.50
C LEU A 20 8.80 10.78 -2.54
N HIS A 21 7.81 9.91 -2.44
CA HIS A 21 7.89 8.66 -1.74
C HIS A 21 7.74 7.54 -2.76
N VAL A 22 8.63 6.57 -2.76
CA VAL A 22 8.60 5.44 -3.70
C VAL A 22 8.15 4.21 -2.94
N LEU A 23 7.03 3.61 -3.38
CA LEU A 23 6.49 2.40 -2.78
C LEU A 23 6.40 1.29 -3.82
N PRO A 24 6.65 0.03 -3.42
CA PRO A 24 6.39 -1.10 -4.31
C PRO A 24 4.88 -1.27 -4.50
N TYR A 25 4.49 -1.44 -5.75
CA TYR A 25 3.11 -1.69 -6.15
C TYR A 25 2.99 -3.11 -6.67
N TYR A 26 2.02 -3.84 -6.14
CA TYR A 26 1.72 -5.22 -6.52
C TYR A 26 0.34 -5.26 -7.15
N GLU A 27 0.26 -5.60 -8.42
CA GLU A 27 -1.02 -5.75 -9.11
C GLU A 27 -1.72 -7.03 -8.68
N LYS A 28 -0.95 -8.13 -8.61
CA LYS A 28 -1.44 -9.42 -8.13
C LYS A 28 -0.35 -10.11 -7.32
N PRO A 29 -0.64 -10.53 -6.09
CA PRO A 29 0.29 -11.39 -5.38
C PRO A 29 0.41 -12.73 -6.12
N LEU A 30 1.57 -13.34 -6.06
CA LEU A 30 1.76 -14.68 -6.62
C LEU A 30 1.00 -15.71 -5.79
N ALA A 31 0.29 -16.58 -6.49
CA ALA A 31 -0.54 -17.60 -5.88
C ALA A 31 0.21 -18.91 -5.58
N ALA A 32 1.53 -18.92 -5.53
CA ALA A 32 2.28 -20.14 -5.55
C ALA A 32 3.41 -20.21 -4.54
N GLY A 33 3.15 -20.02 -3.29
CA GLY A 33 4.16 -20.23 -2.26
C GLY A 33 3.60 -21.07 -1.13
N ILE A 34 4.44 -21.84 -0.49
CA ILE A 34 4.11 -22.55 0.73
C ILE A 34 5.12 -22.06 1.77
N GLY A 35 4.66 -21.35 2.80
CA GLY A 35 5.52 -20.93 3.88
C GLY A 35 5.57 -19.43 4.08
N ASP A 36 6.55 -18.74 3.52
CA ASP A 36 6.74 -17.31 3.76
C ASP A 36 5.74 -16.46 2.98
N PRO A 37 4.90 -15.63 3.67
CA PRO A 37 3.95 -14.76 3.00
C PRO A 37 4.59 -13.80 1.99
N THR A 38 5.85 -13.43 2.17
CA THR A 38 6.54 -12.55 1.23
C THR A 38 6.72 -13.19 -0.15
N GLU A 39 6.73 -14.51 -0.24
CA GLU A 39 6.82 -15.23 -1.50
C GLU A 39 5.55 -15.09 -2.36
N TYR A 40 4.42 -14.73 -1.75
CA TYR A 40 3.15 -14.55 -2.45
C TYR A 40 3.04 -13.20 -3.15
N GLU A 41 3.92 -12.26 -2.86
CA GLU A 41 3.76 -10.92 -3.36
C GLU A 41 4.16 -10.75 -4.83
N GLY A 42 5.04 -11.60 -5.33
CA GLY A 42 5.44 -11.55 -6.73
C GLY A 42 6.27 -10.32 -7.08
N LYS A 43 6.19 -9.93 -8.34
CA LYS A 43 6.93 -8.78 -8.84
C LYS A 43 6.23 -7.49 -8.49
N SER A 44 7.01 -6.51 -8.06
CA SER A 44 6.51 -5.16 -7.80
C SER A 44 7.06 -4.19 -8.84
N GLU A 45 6.31 -3.10 -9.01
CA GLU A 45 6.76 -1.94 -9.76
C GLU A 45 6.91 -0.78 -8.80
N ASP A 46 7.88 0.10 -9.04
CA ASP A 46 8.06 1.28 -8.21
C ASP A 46 7.00 2.31 -8.55
N LEU A 47 6.28 2.75 -7.54
CA LEU A 47 5.26 3.79 -7.66
C LEU A 47 5.77 5.06 -7.01
N TYR A 48 5.87 6.13 -7.78
CA TYR A 48 6.34 7.44 -7.32
C TYR A 48 5.15 8.30 -6.95
N LEU A 49 5.14 8.77 -5.71
CA LEU A 49 4.01 9.54 -5.15
C LEU A 49 4.53 10.77 -4.42
N HIS A 50 3.72 11.83 -4.39
CA HIS A 50 4.03 12.98 -3.55
C HIS A 50 4.06 12.55 -2.10
N ASP A 51 5.10 12.97 -1.37
CA ASP A 51 5.29 12.57 0.01
C ASP A 51 4.21 13.16 0.91
N THR A 52 3.59 12.30 1.72
CA THR A 52 2.61 12.68 2.74
C THR A 52 2.88 11.89 4.01
N PRO A 53 2.41 12.38 5.17
CA PRO A 53 2.58 11.62 6.43
C PRO A 53 1.98 10.21 6.37
N GLU A 54 0.86 10.03 5.66
CA GLU A 54 0.23 8.73 5.47
C GLU A 54 1.14 7.76 4.72
N LEU A 55 1.77 8.24 3.64
CA LEU A 55 2.67 7.43 2.83
C LEU A 55 3.89 6.96 3.60
N ARG A 56 4.35 7.73 4.58
CA ARG A 56 5.50 7.34 5.40
C ARG A 56 5.22 6.13 6.28
N ARG A 57 3.94 5.84 6.53
CA ARG A 57 3.52 4.67 7.30
C ARG A 57 3.19 3.48 6.41
N ALA A 58 3.12 3.67 5.11
CA ALA A 58 2.82 2.61 4.15
C ALA A 58 4.11 1.91 3.72
N ASP A 59 4.02 0.61 3.55
CA ASP A 59 5.13 -0.22 3.08
C ASP A 59 4.98 -0.65 1.64
N CYS A 60 3.73 -0.74 1.16
CA CYS A 60 3.44 -1.15 -0.21
C CYS A 60 2.03 -0.73 -0.63
N VAL A 61 1.73 -0.95 -1.90
CA VAL A 61 0.45 -0.62 -2.52
C VAL A 61 -0.09 -1.85 -3.21
N TYR A 62 -1.38 -2.12 -3.03
CA TYR A 62 -2.09 -3.21 -3.71
C TYR A 62 -3.31 -2.66 -4.45
N ARG A 63 -3.70 -3.36 -5.51
CA ARG A 63 -4.90 -3.03 -6.28
C ARG A 63 -6.10 -3.78 -5.72
N VAL A 64 -7.23 -3.07 -5.56
CA VAL A 64 -8.51 -3.66 -5.20
C VAL A 64 -9.10 -4.35 -6.42
N ASN A 65 -9.46 -5.62 -6.29
CA ASN A 65 -10.08 -6.39 -7.36
C ASN A 65 -11.51 -6.76 -6.95
N GLY A 66 -12.47 -6.35 -7.79
CA GLY A 66 -13.88 -6.65 -7.55
C GLY A 66 -14.57 -5.62 -6.66
N ASP A 67 -15.79 -5.94 -6.26
CA ASP A 67 -16.69 -5.01 -5.58
C ASP A 67 -17.08 -5.43 -4.15
N SER A 68 -16.37 -6.39 -3.57
CA SER A 68 -16.71 -6.89 -2.23
C SER A 68 -16.56 -5.86 -1.13
N MET A 69 -15.78 -4.81 -1.36
CA MET A 69 -15.53 -3.76 -0.36
C MET A 69 -16.18 -2.42 -0.71
N THR A 70 -17.12 -2.43 -1.65
CA THR A 70 -17.93 -1.24 -1.93
C THR A 70 -18.88 -0.97 -0.77
N PRO A 71 -19.22 0.29 -0.51
CA PRO A 71 -18.86 1.48 -1.26
C PRO A 71 -17.50 2.09 -0.91
N LYS A 72 -16.80 1.58 0.09
CA LYS A 72 -15.55 2.19 0.55
C LYS A 72 -14.42 2.10 -0.47
N PHE A 73 -14.24 0.92 -1.06
CA PHE A 73 -13.26 0.71 -2.11
C PHE A 73 -13.94 0.23 -3.38
N GLN A 74 -13.55 0.80 -4.51
CA GLN A 74 -14.04 0.41 -5.82
C GLN A 74 -13.03 -0.51 -6.50
N ASP A 75 -13.50 -1.31 -7.46
CA ASP A 75 -12.59 -2.09 -8.30
C ASP A 75 -11.57 -1.17 -8.99
N GLY A 76 -10.32 -1.54 -8.90
CA GLY A 76 -9.23 -0.75 -9.47
C GLY A 76 -8.62 0.29 -8.54
N ASP A 77 -9.20 0.55 -7.39
CA ASP A 77 -8.59 1.44 -6.41
C ASP A 77 -7.26 0.87 -5.94
N LEU A 78 -6.30 1.77 -5.69
CA LEU A 78 -5.03 1.40 -5.07
C LEU A 78 -5.06 1.75 -3.60
N VAL A 79 -4.65 0.80 -2.77
CA VAL A 79 -4.67 0.98 -1.32
C VAL A 79 -3.27 0.90 -0.74
N PHE A 80 -3.03 1.69 0.30
CA PHE A 80 -1.79 1.67 1.05
C PHE A 80 -1.85 0.59 2.12
N VAL A 81 -0.79 -0.20 2.21
CA VAL A 81 -0.71 -1.28 3.19
C VAL A 81 0.51 -1.07 4.09
N GLN A 82 0.27 -1.10 5.38
CA GLN A 82 1.31 -1.16 6.40
C GLN A 82 1.52 -2.63 6.76
N ARG A 83 2.72 -3.15 6.50
CA ARG A 83 2.99 -4.58 6.72
C ARG A 83 2.89 -4.95 8.19
N THR A 84 2.17 -5.99 8.44
CA THR A 84 2.19 -6.71 9.71
C THR A 84 1.76 -8.14 9.44
N THR A 85 2.48 -9.10 9.98
CA THR A 85 2.15 -10.53 9.81
C THR A 85 1.42 -11.09 11.02
N ASP A 86 1.33 -10.33 12.09
CA ASP A 86 0.65 -10.76 13.31
C ASP A 86 -0.78 -10.21 13.32
N VAL A 87 -1.75 -11.11 13.21
CA VAL A 87 -3.17 -10.77 13.23
C VAL A 87 -3.58 -10.10 14.55
N LEU A 88 -2.83 -10.32 15.63
CA LEU A 88 -3.07 -9.66 16.90
C LEU A 88 -2.83 -8.14 16.84
N ASN A 89 -2.12 -7.68 15.81
CA ASN A 89 -1.94 -6.25 15.57
C ASN A 89 -3.13 -5.60 14.87
N LEU A 90 -4.06 -6.40 14.37
CA LEU A 90 -5.31 -5.87 13.79
C LEU A 90 -6.36 -5.76 14.90
N ARG A 91 -7.08 -4.65 14.88
CA ARG A 91 -8.24 -4.43 15.74
C ARG A 91 -9.51 -4.77 14.97
N HIS A 92 -10.54 -5.17 15.66
CA HIS A 92 -11.86 -5.37 15.07
C HIS A 92 -12.31 -4.09 14.38
N GLY A 93 -12.82 -4.21 13.16
CA GLY A 93 -13.20 -3.08 12.33
C GLY A 93 -12.13 -2.57 11.38
N GLU A 94 -10.87 -2.95 11.59
CA GLU A 94 -9.80 -2.57 10.69
C GLU A 94 -9.81 -3.43 9.43
N ILE A 95 -9.30 -2.89 8.35
CA ILE A 95 -9.25 -3.57 7.06
C ILE A 95 -7.84 -4.12 6.86
N GLY A 96 -7.78 -5.37 6.47
CA GLY A 96 -6.53 -6.05 6.19
C GLY A 96 -6.45 -6.56 4.76
N ALA A 97 -5.23 -6.79 4.32
CA ALA A 97 -4.92 -7.48 3.09
C ALA A 97 -4.46 -8.89 3.45
N PHE A 98 -5.10 -9.89 2.87
CA PHE A 98 -4.91 -11.30 3.22
C PHE A 98 -4.64 -12.16 2.01
N ILE A 99 -3.91 -13.24 2.20
CA ILE A 99 -3.83 -14.33 1.24
C ILE A 99 -4.47 -15.55 1.90
N ILE A 100 -5.50 -16.07 1.25
CA ILE A 100 -6.29 -17.20 1.76
C ILE A 100 -6.30 -18.27 0.67
N GLY A 101 -5.76 -19.44 0.99
CA GLY A 101 -5.45 -20.40 -0.05
C GLY A 101 -4.43 -19.76 -1.00
N ASN A 102 -4.79 -19.61 -2.25
CA ASN A 102 -3.94 -18.99 -3.25
C ASN A 102 -4.51 -17.66 -3.76
N GLU A 103 -5.44 -17.06 -3.04
CA GLU A 103 -6.13 -15.86 -3.48
C GLU A 103 -5.91 -14.68 -2.53
N PHE A 104 -5.90 -13.49 -3.12
CA PHE A 104 -5.73 -12.23 -2.40
C PHE A 104 -7.08 -11.63 -2.08
N TYR A 105 -7.24 -11.20 -0.82
CA TYR A 105 -8.47 -10.58 -0.34
C TYR A 105 -8.19 -9.33 0.47
N ILE A 106 -9.03 -8.32 0.28
CA ILE A 106 -9.10 -7.16 1.18
C ILE A 106 -10.43 -7.27 1.90
N LYS A 107 -10.39 -7.38 3.22
CA LYS A 107 -11.56 -7.62 4.06
C LYS A 107 -11.46 -6.89 5.37
N GLN A 108 -12.60 -6.65 5.99
CA GLN A 108 -12.67 -6.09 7.34
C GLN A 108 -12.51 -7.21 8.36
N TYR A 109 -11.59 -7.02 9.30
CA TYR A 109 -11.32 -7.99 10.34
C TYR A 109 -12.32 -7.84 11.50
N GLU A 110 -13.01 -8.92 11.83
CA GLU A 110 -13.98 -8.97 12.94
C GLU A 110 -13.80 -10.25 13.73
N GLU A 111 -14.42 -10.29 14.92
CA GLU A 111 -14.33 -11.45 15.80
C GLU A 111 -14.84 -12.74 15.15
N ASP A 112 -15.90 -12.65 14.37
CA ASP A 112 -16.54 -13.80 13.73
C ASP A 112 -16.00 -14.13 12.34
N GLY A 113 -14.99 -13.42 11.86
CA GLY A 113 -14.39 -13.71 10.56
C GLY A 113 -14.00 -12.46 9.77
N LEU A 114 -13.86 -12.64 8.47
CA LEU A 114 -13.50 -11.56 7.56
C LEU A 114 -14.74 -11.10 6.79
N HIS A 115 -15.07 -9.83 6.96
CA HIS A 115 -16.28 -9.25 6.41
C HIS A 115 -16.01 -8.48 5.12
N SER A 116 -16.90 -8.64 4.15
CA SER A 116 -17.01 -7.73 3.02
C SER A 116 -17.86 -6.56 3.45
N LEU A 117 -17.53 -5.34 2.98
CA LEU A 117 -18.37 -4.17 3.25
C LEU A 117 -19.63 -4.18 2.39
N ASN A 118 -19.56 -4.83 1.22
CA ASN A 118 -20.70 -5.05 0.37
C ASN A 118 -21.57 -6.18 0.96
N PRO A 119 -22.84 -5.90 1.32
CA PRO A 119 -23.68 -6.90 1.97
C PRO A 119 -24.10 -8.08 1.08
N GLU A 120 -23.82 -8.02 -0.22
CA GLU A 120 -24.06 -9.14 -1.13
C GLU A 120 -23.09 -10.29 -0.93
N TYR A 121 -21.99 -10.04 -0.22
CA TYR A 121 -20.96 -11.05 0.05
C TYR A 121 -21.08 -11.57 1.48
N ASP A 122 -20.98 -12.88 1.62
CA ASP A 122 -21.03 -13.52 2.93
C ASP A 122 -19.74 -13.34 3.72
N THR A 123 -19.85 -13.39 5.05
CA THR A 123 -18.70 -13.39 5.93
C THR A 123 -17.88 -14.66 5.72
N MET A 124 -16.57 -14.48 5.59
CA MET A 124 -15.63 -15.61 5.48
C MET A 124 -15.21 -16.04 6.87
N ARG A 125 -15.47 -17.31 7.19
CA ARG A 125 -15.08 -17.93 8.46
C ARG A 125 -14.10 -19.04 8.19
N PHE A 126 -13.15 -19.19 9.08
CA PHE A 126 -12.05 -20.14 8.91
C PHE A 126 -11.95 -21.05 10.11
N ASP A 127 -11.58 -22.30 9.87
CA ASP A 127 -11.19 -23.23 10.90
C ASP A 127 -9.65 -23.26 11.02
N GLU A 128 -9.14 -23.98 12.03
CA GLU A 128 -7.71 -24.06 12.29
C GLU A 128 -6.89 -24.72 11.17
N SER A 129 -7.56 -25.47 10.29
CA SER A 129 -6.89 -26.17 9.18
C SER A 129 -6.65 -25.28 7.97
N GLU A 130 -7.29 -24.12 7.90
CA GLU A 130 -7.18 -23.24 6.75
C GLU A 130 -6.00 -22.27 6.90
N SER A 131 -5.28 -22.09 5.78
CA SER A 131 -4.13 -21.17 5.74
C SER A 131 -4.61 -19.77 5.40
N VAL A 132 -4.51 -18.89 6.39
CA VAL A 132 -4.82 -17.47 6.23
C VAL A 132 -3.57 -16.67 6.59
N TYR A 133 -3.04 -15.93 5.62
CA TYR A 133 -1.87 -15.09 5.82
C TYR A 133 -2.25 -13.63 5.79
N LEU A 134 -1.82 -12.89 6.80
CA LEU A 134 -1.97 -11.44 6.84
C LEU A 134 -0.76 -10.79 6.17
N ILE A 135 -1.01 -9.98 5.14
CA ILE A 135 0.02 -9.15 4.51
C ILE A 135 0.22 -7.88 5.32
N GLY A 136 -0.88 -7.24 5.70
CA GLY A 136 -0.82 -6.02 6.47
C GLY A 136 -2.16 -5.33 6.62
N ARG A 137 -2.09 -4.18 7.28
CA ARG A 137 -3.25 -3.32 7.52
C ARG A 137 -3.42 -2.36 6.36
N VAL A 138 -4.63 -2.23 5.84
CA VAL A 138 -4.96 -1.22 4.83
C VAL A 138 -5.18 0.10 5.56
N ILE A 139 -4.35 1.09 5.27
CA ILE A 139 -4.36 2.38 5.99
C ILE A 139 -4.95 3.54 5.19
N GLY A 140 -5.18 3.35 3.90
CA GLY A 140 -5.78 4.41 3.10
C GLY A 140 -5.89 4.04 1.62
N ILE A 141 -6.51 4.95 0.88
CA ILE A 141 -6.69 4.84 -0.58
C ILE A 141 -5.81 5.87 -1.25
N LEU A 142 -5.18 5.48 -2.36
CA LEU A 142 -4.40 6.40 -3.17
C LEU A 142 -5.32 7.36 -3.91
N ASP A 143 -5.12 8.65 -3.68
CA ASP A 143 -5.78 9.70 -4.42
C ASP A 143 -4.97 9.96 -5.71
N LYS A 144 -5.67 10.12 -6.83
CA LYS A 144 -5.04 10.41 -8.13
C LYS A 144 -4.21 11.69 -8.11
N THR A 145 -4.54 12.64 -7.24
CA THR A 145 -3.74 13.87 -7.08
C THR A 145 -2.38 13.62 -6.45
N SER A 146 -2.15 12.43 -5.90
CA SER A 146 -0.86 12.05 -5.33
C SER A 146 0.19 11.70 -6.38
N TYR A 147 -0.22 11.52 -7.64
CA TYR A 147 0.72 11.21 -8.72
C TYR A 147 1.50 12.45 -9.16
N PRO A 148 2.83 12.40 -9.11
CA PRO A 148 3.63 13.48 -9.68
C PRO A 148 3.61 13.42 -11.21
N THR A 149 3.98 14.53 -11.83
CA THR A 149 4.15 14.55 -13.28
C THR A 149 5.42 13.78 -13.69
N ALA A 150 5.50 13.38 -14.95
CA ALA A 150 6.69 12.70 -15.46
C ALA A 150 7.96 13.55 -15.28
N GLU A 151 7.83 14.87 -15.47
CA GLU A 151 8.96 15.79 -15.27
C GLU A 151 9.47 15.77 -13.82
N VAL A 152 8.56 15.76 -12.84
CA VAL A 152 8.93 15.70 -11.43
C VAL A 152 9.62 14.38 -11.11
N ILE A 153 9.14 13.27 -11.67
CA ILE A 153 9.76 11.96 -11.48
C ILE A 153 11.18 11.95 -12.05
N GLU A 154 11.37 12.46 -13.26
CA GLU A 154 12.69 12.55 -13.90
C GLU A 154 13.67 13.37 -13.05
N ARG A 155 13.22 14.50 -12.51
CA ARG A 155 14.04 15.34 -11.65
C ARG A 155 14.43 14.62 -10.35
N TYR A 156 13.49 13.89 -9.77
CA TYR A 156 13.75 13.10 -8.58
C TYR A 156 14.80 12.01 -8.87
N GLN A 157 14.64 11.28 -9.96
CA GLN A 157 15.58 10.24 -10.37
C GLN A 157 16.98 10.80 -10.63
N ALA A 158 17.06 11.97 -11.25
CA ALA A 158 18.35 12.63 -11.51
C ALA A 158 19.08 13.01 -10.23
N ILE A 159 18.34 13.42 -9.20
CA ILE A 159 18.92 13.82 -7.89
C ILE A 159 19.32 12.60 -7.07
N HIS A 160 18.52 11.54 -7.08
CA HIS A 160 18.72 10.36 -6.21
C HIS A 160 19.45 9.22 -6.89
N GLY A 161 19.86 9.39 -8.12
CA GLY A 161 20.49 8.34 -8.90
C GLY A 161 19.44 7.34 -9.43
N ALA A 162 19.47 7.12 -10.73
CA ALA A 162 18.54 6.20 -11.40
C ALA A 162 19.10 4.78 -11.36
N ASP A 163 19.13 4.19 -10.21
CA ASP A 163 19.59 2.79 -10.08
C ASP A 163 18.42 1.84 -9.91
#